data_fef8d0606d356e218d0e098e478a4f17
#
_entry.id   fef8d0606d356e218d0e098e478a4f17
#
_cell.length_a   1.000
_cell.length_b   1.000
_cell.length_c   1.000
_cell.angle_alpha   90.00
_cell.angle_beta   90.00
_cell.angle_gamma   90.00
#
_symmetry.space_group_name_H-M   'P 1'
#
loop_
_entity.id
_entity.type
_entity.pdbx_description
1 polymer ?
#
loop_
_entity_poly.entity_id
_entity_poly.type
_entity_poly.pdbx_seq_one_letter_code
_entity_poly.pdbx_strand_id
1 'polypeptide(L)'
;MSYLKFDKNLMINLEQSLPKEMLRTNQAGAYHCTTIVDCNTRKQHGLLVVPIPEMGNSWHVMLSSLDETVYQHGAPFNLGLHRYSGGVMSPNGHKYIREFDCESVPRTTYRVGGVILTKEKIFISNENRILIRYTLVEAHSATTLRFRPVLAFREANELCIANDTLNTEIPEIDNGVSACLYKGYPRLFMQFSHKPSWTYDPHWYNGFEYVKDLERGVRYTEDLWG
;
A
#
# COMPACT_ATOMS: atom_id res chain seq x y z
N MET A 1 -10.61 9.97 -23.47
CA MET A 1 -10.98 8.54 -23.25
C MET A 1 -9.83 7.89 -22.50
N SER A 2 -10.05 7.23 -21.36
CA SER A 2 -8.96 6.57 -20.63
C SER A 2 -8.44 5.40 -21.45
N TYR A 3 -7.11 5.27 -21.60
CA TYR A 3 -6.46 4.20 -22.35
C TYR A 3 -6.72 2.81 -21.74
N LEU A 4 -6.77 2.74 -20.41
CA LEU A 4 -7.04 1.52 -19.65
C LEU A 4 -8.15 1.81 -18.64
N LYS A 5 -9.22 1.03 -18.70
CA LYS A 5 -10.35 1.17 -17.77
C LYS A 5 -10.94 -0.19 -17.44
N PHE A 6 -11.13 -0.46 -16.14
CA PHE A 6 -11.79 -1.64 -15.63
C PHE A 6 -12.99 -1.24 -14.78
N ASP A 7 -14.10 -1.87 -15.03
CA ASP A 7 -15.36 -1.62 -14.32
C ASP A 7 -15.44 -2.36 -12.97
N LYS A 8 -16.49 -2.08 -12.23
CA LYS A 8 -16.76 -2.71 -10.94
C LYS A 8 -16.76 -4.23 -11.02
N ASN A 9 -17.35 -4.83 -12.06
CA ASN A 9 -17.53 -6.28 -12.14
C ASN A 9 -16.17 -6.99 -12.18
N LEU A 10 -15.23 -6.45 -12.97
CA LEU A 10 -13.86 -6.96 -12.99
C LEU A 10 -13.16 -6.71 -11.66
N MET A 11 -13.27 -5.49 -11.09
CA MET A 11 -12.52 -5.11 -9.90
C MET A 11 -12.90 -5.93 -8.65
N ILE A 12 -14.18 -6.26 -8.47
CA ILE A 12 -14.62 -7.07 -7.33
C ILE A 12 -14.40 -8.58 -7.50
N ASN A 13 -14.11 -9.03 -8.72
CA ASN A 13 -13.78 -10.43 -9.00
C ASN A 13 -12.28 -10.65 -8.85
N LEU A 14 -11.86 -11.25 -7.72
CA LEU A 14 -10.45 -11.45 -7.41
C LEU A 14 -9.72 -12.39 -8.37
N GLU A 15 -10.41 -13.37 -8.98
CA GLU A 15 -9.81 -14.25 -9.99
C GLU A 15 -9.40 -13.46 -11.24
N GLN A 16 -10.11 -12.37 -11.56
CA GLN A 16 -9.83 -11.52 -12.70
C GLN A 16 -8.92 -10.34 -12.35
N SER A 17 -9.03 -9.78 -11.17
CA SER A 17 -8.32 -8.55 -10.77
C SER A 17 -6.92 -8.80 -10.17
N LEU A 18 -6.73 -9.87 -9.38
CA LEU A 18 -5.42 -10.20 -8.79
C LEU A 18 -4.32 -10.52 -9.84
N PRO A 19 -4.61 -11.14 -11.00
CA PRO A 19 -3.59 -11.34 -12.03
C PRO A 19 -3.13 -10.05 -12.73
N LYS A 20 -3.85 -8.93 -12.55
CA LYS A 20 -3.53 -7.66 -13.20
C LYS A 20 -2.63 -6.83 -12.32
N GLU A 21 -1.36 -6.81 -12.68
CA GLU A 21 -0.31 -6.05 -11.96
C GLU A 21 -0.10 -4.68 -12.62
N MET A 22 0.25 -3.71 -11.81
CA MET A 22 0.60 -2.36 -12.23
C MET A 22 2.00 -2.05 -11.72
N LEU A 23 2.90 -1.73 -12.64
CA LEU A 23 4.28 -1.32 -12.36
C LEU A 23 4.48 0.13 -12.78
N ARG A 24 5.05 0.93 -11.89
CA ARG A 24 5.59 2.26 -12.17
C ARG A 24 7.04 2.31 -11.73
N THR A 25 7.90 2.80 -12.59
CA THR A 25 9.31 2.99 -12.33
C THR A 25 9.67 4.47 -12.46
N ASN A 26 10.81 4.87 -11.94
CA ASN A 26 11.33 6.22 -12.11
C ASN A 26 12.81 6.22 -12.53
N GLN A 27 13.37 7.41 -12.77
CA GLN A 27 14.75 7.57 -13.16
C GLN A 27 15.75 7.43 -12.00
N ALA A 28 15.27 7.47 -10.75
CA ALA A 28 16.07 7.19 -9.56
C ALA A 28 16.25 5.68 -9.29
N GLY A 29 15.68 4.81 -10.13
CA GLY A 29 15.76 3.35 -10.00
C GLY A 29 14.73 2.75 -9.03
N ALA A 30 13.87 3.56 -8.43
CA ALA A 30 12.80 3.07 -7.57
C ALA A 30 11.60 2.59 -8.38
N TYR A 31 10.75 1.76 -7.76
CA TYR A 31 9.50 1.34 -8.35
C TYR A 31 8.35 1.24 -7.34
N HIS A 32 7.14 1.29 -7.86
CA HIS A 32 5.90 0.90 -7.23
C HIS A 32 5.28 -0.23 -8.04
N CYS A 33 5.03 -1.36 -7.41
CA CYS A 33 4.38 -2.51 -8.04
C CYS A 33 3.37 -3.15 -7.09
N THR A 34 2.15 -3.33 -7.55
CA THR A 34 1.09 -4.08 -6.87
C THR A 34 0.01 -4.49 -7.89
N THR A 35 -1.05 -5.14 -7.46
CA THR A 35 -2.20 -5.38 -8.34
C THR A 35 -3.09 -4.14 -8.46
N ILE A 36 -4.00 -4.14 -9.44
CA ILE A 36 -4.96 -3.03 -9.63
C ILE A 36 -5.95 -2.87 -8.47
N VAL A 37 -6.04 -3.86 -7.57
CA VAL A 37 -6.86 -3.83 -6.34
C VAL A 37 -6.01 -3.61 -5.08
N ASP A 38 -4.75 -3.19 -5.24
CA ASP A 38 -3.81 -2.92 -4.14
C ASP A 38 -3.52 -4.11 -3.22
N CYS A 39 -3.68 -5.34 -3.71
CA CYS A 39 -3.27 -6.56 -3.02
C CYS A 39 -1.91 -7.03 -3.54
N ASN A 40 -0.92 -7.15 -2.67
CA ASN A 40 0.38 -7.67 -3.06
C ASN A 40 0.30 -9.19 -3.28
N THR A 41 0.74 -9.66 -4.46
CA THR A 41 0.72 -11.07 -4.85
C THR A 41 2.11 -11.68 -4.99
N ARG A 42 3.14 -10.85 -4.84
CA ARG A 42 4.57 -11.22 -4.87
C ARG A 42 5.32 -10.53 -3.74
N LYS A 43 6.38 -11.14 -3.25
CA LYS A 43 7.27 -10.52 -2.27
C LYS A 43 7.97 -9.25 -2.80
N GLN A 44 8.15 -9.14 -4.14
CA GLN A 44 8.70 -7.95 -4.78
C GLN A 44 7.69 -6.79 -4.90
N HIS A 45 6.42 -7.02 -4.62
CA HIS A 45 5.43 -5.94 -4.59
C HIS A 45 5.65 -5.00 -3.43
N GLY A 46 5.39 -3.73 -3.67
CA GLY A 46 5.46 -2.67 -2.66
C GLY A 46 4.91 -1.35 -3.19
N LEU A 47 4.41 -0.55 -2.26
CA LEU A 47 3.98 0.81 -2.55
C LEU A 47 5.17 1.74 -2.79
N LEU A 48 6.30 1.48 -2.10
CA LEU A 48 7.58 2.14 -2.36
C LEU A 48 8.71 1.15 -2.21
N VAL A 49 9.38 0.85 -3.33
CA VAL A 49 10.56 -0.01 -3.39
C VAL A 49 11.70 0.79 -3.99
N VAL A 50 12.82 0.86 -3.27
CA VAL A 50 13.93 1.75 -3.61
C VAL A 50 15.26 0.99 -3.67
N PRO A 51 16.18 1.36 -4.57
CA PRO A 51 17.54 0.89 -4.49
C PRO A 51 18.24 1.59 -3.31
N ILE A 52 19.03 0.85 -2.54
CA ILE A 52 19.83 1.40 -1.44
C ILE A 52 21.31 1.22 -1.78
N PRO A 53 22.03 2.30 -2.16
CA PRO A 53 23.43 2.23 -2.55
C PRO A 53 24.32 1.60 -1.48
N GLU A 54 24.09 1.93 -0.21
CA GLU A 54 24.85 1.45 0.94
C GLU A 54 24.65 -0.07 1.18
N MET A 55 23.64 -0.67 0.56
CA MET A 55 23.32 -2.09 0.60
C MET A 55 23.53 -2.79 -0.76
N GLY A 56 24.53 -2.34 -1.53
CA GLY A 56 24.90 -2.96 -2.81
C GLY A 56 23.94 -2.64 -3.96
N ASN A 57 23.18 -1.55 -3.90
CA ASN A 57 22.16 -1.16 -4.87
C ASN A 57 21.04 -2.18 -5.09
N SER A 58 20.84 -3.12 -4.17
CA SER A 58 19.68 -4.00 -4.23
C SER A 58 18.39 -3.24 -3.92
N TRP A 59 17.26 -3.73 -4.46
CA TRP A 59 15.95 -3.13 -4.19
C TRP A 59 15.42 -3.58 -2.84
N HIS A 60 14.89 -2.60 -2.08
CA HIS A 60 14.31 -2.84 -0.76
C HIS A 60 12.89 -2.32 -0.71
N VAL A 61 11.98 -3.15 -0.22
CA VAL A 61 10.59 -2.76 0.06
C VAL A 61 10.59 -1.97 1.37
N MET A 62 10.41 -0.66 1.27
CA MET A 62 10.31 0.22 2.43
C MET A 62 8.87 0.27 2.96
N LEU A 63 7.93 0.53 2.06
CA LEU A 63 6.50 0.57 2.33
C LEU A 63 5.82 -0.50 1.47
N SER A 64 5.31 -1.54 2.12
CA SER A 64 4.62 -2.64 1.44
C SER A 64 3.25 -2.19 0.92
N SER A 65 2.45 -1.60 1.79
CA SER A 65 1.13 -1.07 1.47
C SER A 65 0.74 0.08 2.39
N LEU A 66 -0.34 0.76 2.04
CA LEU A 66 -1.00 1.75 2.88
C LEU A 66 -2.46 1.36 2.97
N ASP A 67 -2.93 1.05 4.19
CA ASP A 67 -4.31 0.69 4.42
C ASP A 67 -5.12 1.94 4.79
N GLU A 68 -6.11 2.24 3.97
CA GLU A 68 -7.04 3.33 4.19
C GLU A 68 -8.32 2.83 4.87
N THR A 69 -8.83 3.61 5.81
CA THR A 69 -10.16 3.40 6.40
C THR A 69 -10.96 4.67 6.30
N VAL A 70 -12.10 4.60 5.62
CA VAL A 70 -13.09 5.67 5.57
C VAL A 70 -14.01 5.54 6.77
N TYR A 71 -14.11 6.61 7.57
CA TYR A 71 -15.10 6.70 8.64
C TYR A 71 -16.25 7.60 8.20
N GLN A 72 -17.46 7.05 8.25
CA GLN A 72 -18.68 7.75 7.89
C GLN A 72 -19.77 7.40 8.89
N HIS A 73 -20.38 8.42 9.52
CA HIS A 73 -21.40 8.25 10.57
C HIS A 73 -20.95 7.29 11.71
N GLY A 74 -19.66 7.34 12.08
CA GLY A 74 -19.07 6.46 13.11
C GLY A 74 -18.77 5.04 12.66
N ALA A 75 -19.12 4.64 11.44
CA ALA A 75 -18.81 3.31 10.90
C ALA A 75 -17.48 3.32 10.12
N PRO A 76 -16.56 2.37 10.39
CA PRO A 76 -15.33 2.18 9.65
C PRO A 76 -15.55 1.33 8.40
N PHE A 77 -14.97 1.75 7.28
CA PHE A 77 -14.92 1.01 6.03
C PHE A 77 -13.46 0.89 5.61
N ASN A 78 -12.87 -0.28 5.82
CA ASN A 78 -11.49 -0.53 5.46
C ASN A 78 -11.36 -0.83 3.96
N LEU A 79 -10.49 -0.10 3.26
CA LEU A 79 -10.26 -0.23 1.81
C LEU A 79 -9.10 -1.17 1.47
N GLY A 80 -8.34 -1.62 2.46
CA GLY A 80 -7.22 -2.54 2.28
C GLY A 80 -7.66 -3.92 1.78
N LEU A 81 -6.72 -4.66 1.20
CA LEU A 81 -6.89 -6.03 0.75
C LEU A 81 -5.57 -6.78 0.86
N HIS A 82 -5.54 -7.80 1.71
CA HIS A 82 -4.38 -8.67 1.90
C HIS A 82 -4.81 -10.13 1.87
N ARG A 83 -3.89 -11.00 1.48
CA ARG A 83 -4.04 -12.45 1.64
C ARG A 83 -3.18 -12.90 2.81
N TYR A 84 -3.78 -13.68 3.69
CA TYR A 84 -3.14 -14.27 4.86
C TYR A 84 -3.08 -15.79 4.76
N SER A 85 -2.32 -16.42 5.65
CA SER A 85 -2.14 -17.87 5.77
C SER A 85 -3.46 -18.62 5.65
N GLY A 86 -3.44 -19.68 4.85
CA GLY A 86 -4.64 -20.45 4.53
C GLY A 86 -5.52 -19.82 3.46
N GLY A 87 -5.04 -18.79 2.76
CA GLY A 87 -5.78 -18.16 1.67
C GLY A 87 -6.86 -17.17 2.11
N VAL A 88 -6.84 -16.77 3.37
CA VAL A 88 -7.82 -15.82 3.92
C VAL A 88 -7.59 -14.43 3.35
N MET A 89 -8.63 -13.83 2.75
CA MET A 89 -8.60 -12.46 2.26
C MET A 89 -9.19 -11.51 3.31
N SER A 90 -8.39 -10.55 3.78
CA SER A 90 -8.82 -9.57 4.79
C SER A 90 -7.92 -8.32 4.74
N PRO A 91 -8.49 -7.13 4.97
CA PRO A 91 -9.90 -6.80 4.82
C PRO A 91 -10.37 -6.96 3.37
N ASN A 92 -11.65 -6.76 3.12
CA ASN A 92 -12.24 -6.99 1.80
C ASN A 92 -12.53 -5.67 1.06
N GLY A 93 -11.59 -4.74 1.06
CA GLY A 93 -11.75 -3.38 0.52
C GLY A 93 -12.04 -3.31 -0.98
N HIS A 94 -11.63 -4.33 -1.75
CA HIS A 94 -11.92 -4.43 -3.18
C HIS A 94 -13.43 -4.35 -3.50
N LYS A 95 -14.30 -4.77 -2.58
CA LYS A 95 -15.77 -4.71 -2.73
C LYS A 95 -16.31 -3.28 -2.85
N TYR A 96 -15.55 -2.30 -2.38
CA TYR A 96 -15.91 -0.87 -2.48
C TYR A 96 -15.44 -0.23 -3.78
N ILE A 97 -14.57 -0.89 -4.54
CA ILE A 97 -14.05 -0.36 -5.80
C ILE A 97 -15.18 -0.33 -6.84
N ARG A 98 -15.31 0.80 -7.54
CA ARG A 98 -16.23 1.02 -8.63
C ARG A 98 -15.57 0.91 -9.98
N GLU A 99 -14.35 1.43 -10.04
CA GLU A 99 -13.63 1.49 -11.28
C GLU A 99 -12.14 1.69 -11.00
N PHE A 100 -11.32 1.18 -11.90
CA PHE A 100 -9.91 1.53 -12.03
C PHE A 100 -9.68 2.05 -13.44
N ASP A 101 -8.99 3.18 -13.54
CA ASP A 101 -8.56 3.71 -14.82
C ASP A 101 -7.10 4.17 -14.77
N CYS A 102 -6.46 4.19 -15.94
CA CYS A 102 -5.11 4.71 -16.10
C CYS A 102 -5.00 5.37 -17.48
N GLU A 103 -5.04 6.69 -17.48
CA GLU A 103 -4.69 7.49 -18.65
C GLU A 103 -3.21 7.89 -18.57
N SER A 104 -2.85 8.69 -17.61
CA SER A 104 -1.46 9.05 -17.28
C SER A 104 -1.08 8.61 -15.87
N VAL A 105 -2.03 8.68 -14.94
CA VAL A 105 -1.88 8.34 -13.54
C VAL A 105 -2.89 7.25 -13.19
N PRO A 106 -2.47 6.16 -12.53
CA PRO A 106 -3.40 5.15 -12.03
C PRO A 106 -4.37 5.76 -11.03
N ARG A 107 -5.66 5.56 -11.25
CA ARG A 107 -6.74 6.05 -10.40
C ARG A 107 -7.72 4.94 -10.05
N THR A 108 -7.99 4.79 -8.78
CA THR A 108 -9.02 3.90 -8.25
C THR A 108 -10.16 4.72 -7.68
N THR A 109 -11.40 4.42 -8.08
CA THR A 109 -12.61 5.05 -7.56
C THR A 109 -13.32 4.10 -6.62
N TYR A 110 -13.55 4.56 -5.39
CA TYR A 110 -14.28 3.83 -4.35
C TYR A 110 -15.66 4.44 -4.12
N ARG A 111 -16.64 3.63 -3.80
CA ARG A 111 -17.93 4.06 -3.24
C ARG A 111 -18.23 3.29 -1.98
N VAL A 112 -18.30 3.99 -0.87
CA VAL A 112 -18.42 3.42 0.47
C VAL A 112 -19.15 4.37 1.40
N GLY A 113 -20.13 3.86 2.17
CA GLY A 113 -20.83 4.64 3.18
C GLY A 113 -21.53 5.92 2.67
N GLY A 114 -21.92 5.98 1.39
CA GLY A 114 -22.47 7.20 0.77
C GLY A 114 -21.41 8.18 0.28
N VAL A 115 -20.12 7.82 0.32
CA VAL A 115 -19.00 8.62 -0.16
C VAL A 115 -18.47 8.07 -1.47
N ILE A 116 -18.07 8.95 -2.39
CA ILE A 116 -17.26 8.64 -3.56
C ILE A 116 -15.88 9.27 -3.34
N LEU A 117 -14.86 8.42 -3.31
CA LEU A 117 -13.47 8.78 -3.10
C LEU A 117 -12.62 8.28 -4.27
N THR A 118 -11.70 9.11 -4.79
CA THR A 118 -10.68 8.66 -5.72
C THR A 118 -9.31 8.64 -5.05
N LYS A 119 -8.49 7.64 -5.43
CA LYS A 119 -7.09 7.47 -5.03
C LYS A 119 -6.24 7.43 -6.29
N GLU A 120 -5.29 8.36 -6.41
CA GLU A 120 -4.34 8.44 -7.51
C GLU A 120 -2.92 8.27 -6.98
N LYS A 121 -2.09 7.49 -7.68
CA LYS A 121 -0.70 7.23 -7.30
C LYS A 121 0.23 7.84 -8.33
N ILE A 122 0.99 8.84 -7.91
CA ILE A 122 1.90 9.62 -8.75
C ILE A 122 3.33 9.32 -8.32
N PHE A 123 4.10 8.67 -9.19
CA PHE A 123 5.48 8.32 -8.90
C PHE A 123 6.42 9.41 -9.44
N ILE A 124 7.24 9.99 -8.56
CA ILE A 124 8.10 11.15 -8.91
C ILE A 124 9.32 10.68 -9.70
N SER A 125 9.61 11.37 -10.81
CA SER A 125 10.60 10.90 -11.80
C SER A 125 12.02 10.74 -11.27
N ASN A 126 12.51 11.69 -10.47
CA ASN A 126 13.93 11.76 -10.09
C ASN A 126 14.16 11.54 -8.58
N GLU A 127 13.16 11.12 -7.85
CA GLU A 127 13.22 10.97 -6.40
C GLU A 127 12.58 9.66 -5.95
N ASN A 128 13.11 9.05 -4.89
CA ASN A 128 12.50 7.89 -4.24
C ASN A 128 11.23 8.32 -3.48
N ARG A 129 10.22 8.80 -4.23
CA ARG A 129 9.00 9.39 -3.68
C ARG A 129 7.77 8.98 -4.47
N ILE A 130 6.73 8.60 -3.74
CA ILE A 130 5.38 8.43 -4.27
C ILE A 130 4.45 9.45 -3.62
N LEU A 131 3.63 10.12 -4.42
CA LEU A 131 2.54 10.97 -3.96
C LEU A 131 1.23 10.22 -4.16
N ILE A 132 0.40 10.20 -3.13
CA ILE A 132 -0.93 9.60 -3.21
C ILE A 132 -1.94 10.73 -2.98
N ARG A 133 -2.75 10.98 -4.00
CA ARG A 133 -3.80 11.99 -3.95
C ARG A 133 -5.15 11.33 -3.70
N TYR A 134 -5.80 11.76 -2.63
CA TYR A 134 -7.18 11.41 -2.34
C TYR A 134 -8.07 12.59 -2.65
N THR A 135 -9.14 12.35 -3.41
CA THR A 135 -10.14 13.37 -3.72
C THR A 135 -11.51 12.86 -3.28
N LEU A 136 -12.13 13.60 -2.38
CA LEU A 136 -13.51 13.37 -1.98
C LEU A 136 -14.40 13.97 -3.06
N VAL A 137 -14.93 13.09 -3.93
CA VAL A 137 -15.75 13.52 -5.09
C VAL A 137 -17.19 13.82 -4.66
N GLU A 138 -17.71 12.99 -3.76
CA GLU A 138 -19.07 13.12 -3.22
C GLU A 138 -19.10 12.69 -1.77
N ALA A 139 -19.68 13.52 -0.90
CA ALA A 139 -19.99 13.17 0.48
C ALA A 139 -21.14 14.05 0.98
N HIS A 140 -22.04 13.47 1.74
CA HIS A 140 -23.20 14.18 2.32
C HIS A 140 -22.97 14.60 3.77
N SER A 141 -21.85 14.22 4.36
CA SER A 141 -21.45 14.54 5.74
C SER A 141 -19.93 14.51 5.91
N ALA A 142 -19.45 14.98 7.06
CA ALA A 142 -18.03 14.92 7.40
C ALA A 142 -17.49 13.50 7.29
N THR A 143 -16.35 13.38 6.62
CA THR A 143 -15.68 12.10 6.33
C THR A 143 -14.27 12.13 6.88
N THR A 144 -13.90 11.14 7.69
CA THR A 144 -12.53 10.98 8.16
C THR A 144 -11.85 9.88 7.36
N LEU A 145 -10.63 10.14 6.91
CA LEU A 145 -9.78 9.16 6.27
C LEU A 145 -8.60 8.84 7.19
N ARG A 146 -8.53 7.60 7.65
CA ARG A 146 -7.42 7.07 8.46
C ARG A 146 -6.49 6.27 7.58
N PHE A 147 -5.19 6.41 7.83
CA PHE A 147 -4.13 5.70 7.14
C PHE A 147 -3.36 4.82 8.12
N ARG A 148 -3.05 3.59 7.70
CA ARG A 148 -2.14 2.69 8.39
C ARG A 148 -1.09 2.21 7.41
N PRO A 149 0.15 2.70 7.53
CA PRO A 149 1.25 2.20 6.71
C PRO A 149 1.63 0.78 7.16
N VAL A 150 1.89 -0.09 6.20
CA VAL A 150 2.42 -1.44 6.41
C VAL A 150 3.85 -1.47 5.92
N LEU A 151 4.80 -1.50 6.85
CA LEU A 151 6.22 -1.32 6.62
C LEU A 151 6.92 -2.68 6.50
N ALA A 152 7.91 -2.77 5.61
CA ALA A 152 8.69 -3.99 5.40
C ALA A 152 10.18 -3.81 5.75
N PHE A 153 10.85 -2.78 5.21
CA PHE A 153 12.27 -2.52 5.41
C PHE A 153 13.14 -3.77 5.21
N ARG A 154 12.99 -4.40 4.04
CA ARG A 154 13.71 -5.62 3.67
C ARG A 154 14.09 -5.62 2.20
N GLU A 155 15.06 -6.45 1.83
CA GLU A 155 15.36 -6.69 0.42
C GLU A 155 14.13 -7.26 -0.31
N ALA A 156 13.92 -6.87 -1.57
CA ALA A 156 12.73 -7.23 -2.33
C ALA A 156 12.58 -8.74 -2.58
N ASN A 157 13.69 -9.49 -2.56
CA ASN A 157 13.68 -10.95 -2.75
C ASN A 157 13.60 -11.75 -1.44
N GLU A 158 13.66 -11.07 -0.30
CA GLU A 158 13.56 -11.71 1.02
C GLU A 158 12.15 -11.53 1.60
N LEU A 159 11.91 -12.16 2.74
CA LEU A 159 10.69 -12.03 3.53
C LEU A 159 11.07 -11.60 4.94
N CYS A 160 10.25 -10.76 5.55
CA CYS A 160 10.40 -10.39 6.95
C CYS A 160 9.64 -11.36 7.85
N ILE A 161 10.20 -11.64 9.02
CA ILE A 161 9.53 -12.34 10.12
C ILE A 161 9.57 -11.45 11.33
N ALA A 162 8.51 -11.46 12.13
CA ALA A 162 8.39 -10.69 13.36
C ALA A 162 9.61 -10.95 14.27
N ASN A 163 10.23 -9.88 14.76
CA ASN A 163 11.45 -9.95 15.55
C ASN A 163 11.52 -8.79 16.57
N ASP A 164 12.41 -8.94 17.54
CA ASP A 164 12.62 -7.97 18.64
C ASP A 164 13.72 -6.94 18.35
N THR A 165 14.35 -6.99 17.17
CA THR A 165 15.41 -6.05 16.77
C THR A 165 14.87 -4.79 16.08
N LEU A 166 13.56 -4.73 15.90
CA LEU A 166 12.82 -3.64 15.31
C LEU A 166 12.98 -2.36 16.14
N ASN A 167 13.34 -1.26 15.48
CA ASN A 167 13.25 0.06 16.08
C ASN A 167 11.80 0.56 15.97
N THR A 168 11.16 0.75 17.10
CA THR A 168 9.75 1.16 17.19
C THR A 168 9.57 2.68 17.27
N GLU A 169 10.64 3.46 17.25
CA GLU A 169 10.55 4.92 17.30
C GLU A 169 10.00 5.50 16.00
N ILE A 170 8.90 6.24 16.12
CA ILE A 170 8.22 6.95 15.03
C ILE A 170 8.20 8.45 15.34
N PRO A 171 9.31 9.17 15.12
CA PRO A 171 9.36 10.60 15.37
C PRO A 171 8.35 11.37 14.51
N GLU A 172 7.70 12.36 15.13
CA GLU A 172 6.93 13.35 14.42
C GLU A 172 7.85 14.26 13.59
N ILE A 173 7.35 14.65 12.43
CA ILE A 173 7.96 15.63 11.55
C ILE A 173 6.88 16.65 11.14
N ASP A 174 7.25 17.66 10.36
CA ASP A 174 6.25 18.60 9.86
C ASP A 174 5.20 17.88 9.02
N ASN A 175 3.95 18.01 9.45
CA ASN A 175 2.77 17.37 8.85
C ASN A 175 2.86 15.85 8.68
N GLY A 176 3.56 15.15 9.53
CA GLY A 176 3.68 13.69 9.37
C GLY A 176 4.55 13.00 10.40
N VAL A 177 5.01 11.83 10.01
CA VAL A 177 5.87 10.97 10.83
C VAL A 177 7.00 10.38 9.97
N SER A 178 8.02 9.85 10.63
CA SER A 178 9.09 9.13 9.94
C SER A 178 9.41 7.81 10.63
N ALA A 179 9.87 6.82 9.86
CA ALA A 179 10.23 5.50 10.35
C ALA A 179 11.63 5.10 9.86
N CYS A 180 12.35 4.35 10.70
CA CYS A 180 13.56 3.63 10.30
C CYS A 180 13.62 2.35 11.14
N LEU A 181 13.11 1.26 10.62
CA LEU A 181 12.88 0.04 11.41
C LEU A 181 14.17 -0.69 11.77
N TYR A 182 15.20 -0.61 10.92
CA TYR A 182 16.46 -1.30 11.16
C TYR A 182 17.66 -0.41 10.89
N LYS A 183 18.73 -0.61 11.67
CA LYS A 183 19.99 0.12 11.49
C LYS A 183 20.57 -0.11 10.09
N GLY A 184 21.01 0.95 9.46
CA GLY A 184 21.58 0.92 8.10
C GLY A 184 20.60 1.24 6.99
N TYR A 185 19.30 1.19 7.26
CA TYR A 185 18.29 1.66 6.31
C TYR A 185 18.16 3.19 6.30
N PRO A 186 17.81 3.78 5.16
CA PRO A 186 17.39 5.18 5.11
C PRO A 186 16.06 5.36 5.84
N ARG A 187 15.82 6.58 6.30
CA ARG A 187 14.56 6.92 6.95
C ARG A 187 13.45 7.11 5.92
N LEU A 188 12.32 6.47 6.15
CA LEU A 188 11.09 6.70 5.39
C LEU A 188 10.31 7.86 6.01
N PHE A 189 9.97 8.86 5.21
CA PHE A 189 9.17 10.01 5.59
C PHE A 189 7.75 9.86 5.03
N MET A 190 6.74 10.05 5.88
CA MET A 190 5.33 9.98 5.53
C MET A 190 4.67 11.31 5.92
N GLN A 191 4.37 12.14 4.92
CA GLN A 191 3.87 13.50 5.12
C GLN A 191 2.52 13.70 4.44
N PHE A 192 1.72 14.59 5.01
CA PHE A 192 0.42 14.99 4.50
C PHE A 192 0.41 16.45 4.08
N SER A 193 -0.48 16.81 3.18
CA SER A 193 -0.71 18.22 2.78
C SER A 193 -1.26 19.09 3.91
N HIS A 194 -1.84 18.47 4.94
CA HIS A 194 -2.38 19.13 6.13
C HIS A 194 -1.91 18.37 7.37
N LYS A 195 -1.84 19.05 8.50
CA LYS A 195 -1.46 18.43 9.76
C LYS A 195 -2.45 17.33 10.14
N PRO A 196 -2.03 16.04 10.19
CA PRO A 196 -2.89 14.95 10.64
C PRO A 196 -2.98 14.93 12.16
N SER A 197 -4.02 14.27 12.68
CA SER A 197 -3.95 13.66 14.01
C SER A 197 -3.36 12.26 13.85
N TRP A 198 -2.58 11.80 14.81
CA TRP A 198 -2.03 10.45 14.76
C TRP A 198 -2.08 9.77 16.13
N THR A 199 -2.11 8.45 16.10
CA THR A 199 -2.11 7.59 17.28
C THR A 199 -1.03 6.55 17.10
N TYR A 200 -0.20 6.39 18.11
CA TYR A 200 0.81 5.34 18.13
C TYR A 200 0.16 4.02 18.58
N ASP A 201 -0.08 3.12 17.65
CA ASP A 201 -0.69 1.80 17.88
C ASP A 201 -0.08 0.77 16.91
N PRO A 202 1.26 0.58 16.94
CA PRO A 202 1.92 -0.32 16.03
C PRO A 202 1.88 -1.76 16.53
N HIS A 203 1.80 -2.69 15.58
CA HIS A 203 1.91 -4.11 15.86
C HIS A 203 2.36 -4.90 14.64
N TRP A 204 2.75 -6.15 14.85
CA TRP A 204 3.03 -7.07 13.76
C TRP A 204 1.73 -7.62 13.18
N TYR A 205 1.61 -7.55 11.88
CA TYR A 205 0.64 -8.27 11.07
C TYR A 205 1.29 -9.54 10.57
N ASN A 206 0.82 -10.69 11.02
CA ASN A 206 1.49 -11.96 10.77
C ASN A 206 0.85 -12.72 9.62
N GLY A 207 1.67 -13.43 8.86
CA GLY A 207 1.22 -14.45 7.93
C GLY A 207 0.70 -13.94 6.60
N PHE A 208 1.25 -12.86 6.04
CA PHE A 208 0.95 -12.46 4.65
C PHE A 208 1.38 -13.57 3.68
N GLU A 209 0.51 -13.91 2.74
CA GLU A 209 0.78 -14.84 1.66
C GLU A 209 0.82 -14.14 0.31
N TYR A 210 1.79 -14.50 -0.51
CA TYR A 210 1.94 -14.00 -1.88
C TYR A 210 1.58 -15.09 -2.88
N VAL A 211 0.38 -15.00 -3.47
CA VAL A 211 -0.19 -16.07 -4.31
C VAL A 211 0.70 -16.44 -5.49
N LYS A 212 1.39 -15.48 -6.10
CA LYS A 212 2.29 -15.75 -7.23
C LYS A 212 3.59 -16.43 -6.82
N ASP A 213 4.02 -16.23 -5.58
CA ASP A 213 5.17 -16.95 -5.03
C ASP A 213 4.75 -18.35 -4.60
N LEU A 214 3.54 -18.53 -4.06
CA LEU A 214 2.98 -19.86 -3.77
C LEU A 214 2.87 -20.73 -5.03
N GLU A 215 2.39 -20.15 -6.15
CA GLU A 215 2.33 -20.83 -7.47
C GLU A 215 3.71 -21.32 -7.94
N ARG A 216 4.78 -20.64 -7.50
CA ARG A 216 6.18 -21.02 -7.79
C ARG A 216 6.80 -21.97 -6.75
N GLY A 217 6.03 -22.42 -5.78
CA GLY A 217 6.46 -23.34 -4.73
C GLY A 217 7.10 -22.68 -3.52
N VAL A 218 7.13 -21.35 -3.44
CA VAL A 218 7.57 -20.61 -2.25
C VAL A 218 6.44 -20.59 -1.24
N ARG A 219 6.58 -21.37 -0.15
CA ARG A 219 5.51 -21.60 0.84
C ARG A 219 5.72 -20.86 2.16
N TYR A 220 6.50 -19.79 2.15
CA TYR A 220 6.74 -18.97 3.33
C TYR A 220 5.78 -17.79 3.38
N THR A 221 5.40 -17.41 4.59
CA THR A 221 4.61 -16.22 4.87
C THR A 221 5.51 -15.08 5.34
N GLU A 222 5.02 -13.87 5.25
CA GLU A 222 5.71 -12.67 5.71
C GLU A 222 4.97 -12.05 6.89
N ASP A 223 5.72 -11.49 7.85
CA ASP A 223 5.19 -10.64 8.89
C ASP A 223 5.62 -9.20 8.62
N LEU A 224 4.67 -8.27 8.67
CA LEU A 224 4.90 -6.85 8.41
C LEU A 224 4.46 -6.01 9.61
N TRP A 225 5.15 -4.88 9.80
CA TRP A 225 4.91 -3.99 10.92
C TRP A 225 4.11 -2.74 10.49
N GLY A 226 3.09 -2.34 11.27
CA GLY A 226 2.25 -1.19 10.91
C GLY A 226 1.40 -0.63 12.01
#